data_7960ad09a2ef2db7d2c84007e594ca62
#
_entry.id   7960ad09a2ef2db7d2c84007e594ca62
#
_cell.length_a   1.000
_cell.length_b   1.000
_cell.length_c   1.000
_cell.angle_alpha   90.00
_cell.angle_beta   90.00
_cell.angle_gamma   90.00
#
_symmetry.space_group_name_H-M   'P 1'
#
loop_
_entity.id
_entity.type
_entity.pdbx_description
1 polymer ?
#
loop_
_entity_poly.entity_id
_entity_poly.type
_entity_poly.pdbx_seq_one_letter_code
_entity_poly.pdbx_strand_id
1 'polypeptide(L)' 'MYTIYTQNSCGYCHMAKNLLNEQKIDFIEVSLDHDQGARRMLKSMECRTVPQIFNGELHIGGYTELKQYLD' A
#
# COMPACT_ATOMS: atom_id res chain seq x y z
N MET A 1 -8.87 -2.23 -9.02
CA MET A 1 -8.08 -3.18 -8.23
C MET A 1 -7.16 -2.43 -7.29
N TYR A 2 -7.20 -2.78 -6.03
CA TYR A 2 -6.31 -2.20 -5.03
C TYR A 2 -4.92 -2.80 -5.15
N THR A 3 -3.90 -1.97 -4.98
CA THR A 3 -2.51 -2.39 -4.93
C THR A 3 -1.88 -1.81 -3.68
N ILE A 4 -1.19 -2.65 -2.92
CA ILE A 4 -0.49 -2.21 -1.72
C ILE A 4 1.01 -2.52 -1.87
N TYR A 5 1.83 -1.49 -1.68
CA TYR A 5 3.29 -1.61 -1.73
C TYR A 5 3.81 -1.71 -0.31
N THR A 6 4.57 -2.76 -0.02
CA THR A 6 4.99 -3.09 1.34
C THR A 6 6.48 -3.35 1.41
N GLN A 7 6.99 -3.44 2.64
CA GLN A 7 8.35 -3.89 2.94
C GLN A 7 8.30 -4.89 4.08
N ASN A 8 9.38 -5.65 4.24
CA ASN A 8 9.51 -6.56 5.37
C ASN A 8 9.56 -5.76 6.68
N SER A 9 9.09 -6.37 7.75
CA SER A 9 9.12 -5.78 9.10
C SER A 9 8.39 -4.44 9.20
N CYS A 10 7.26 -4.34 8.51
CA CYS A 10 6.44 -3.13 8.50
C CYS A 10 5.10 -3.41 9.19
N GLY A 11 4.96 -2.89 10.42
CA GLY A 11 3.73 -3.08 11.19
C GLY A 11 2.51 -2.44 10.53
N TYR A 12 2.66 -1.23 10.00
CA TYR A 12 1.55 -0.54 9.32
C TYR A 12 1.14 -1.24 8.02
N CYS A 13 2.08 -1.92 7.36
CA CYS A 13 1.74 -2.72 6.19
C CYS A 13 0.81 -3.87 6.58
N HIS A 14 1.10 -4.55 7.69
CA HIS A 14 0.24 -5.61 8.21
C HIS A 14 -1.13 -5.07 8.58
N MET A 15 -1.18 -3.92 9.24
CA MET A 15 -2.44 -3.29 9.62
C MET A 15 -3.28 -2.94 8.40
N ALA A 16 -2.66 -2.41 7.36
CA ALA A 16 -3.36 -2.05 6.13
C ALA A 16 -3.91 -3.29 5.43
N LYS A 17 -3.12 -4.36 5.36
CA LYS A 17 -3.59 -5.62 4.76
C LYS A 17 -4.76 -6.20 5.54
N ASN A 18 -4.67 -6.17 6.87
CA ASN A 18 -5.75 -6.65 7.71
C ASN A 18 -7.03 -5.85 7.49
N LEU A 19 -6.91 -4.53 7.38
CA LEU A 19 -8.06 -3.68 7.13
C LEU A 19 -8.72 -4.01 5.79
N LEU A 20 -7.92 -4.19 4.74
CA LEU A 20 -8.46 -4.57 3.44
C LEU A 20 -9.16 -5.93 3.51
N ASN A 21 -8.58 -6.89 4.21
CA ASN A 21 -9.18 -8.22 4.39
C ASN A 21 -10.48 -8.14 5.18
N GLU A 22 -10.53 -7.35 6.23
CA GLU A 22 -11.75 -7.18 7.04
C GLU A 22 -12.89 -6.60 6.21
N GLN A 23 -12.56 -5.69 5.30
CA GLN A 23 -13.54 -5.07 4.41
C GLN A 23 -13.85 -5.92 3.19
N LYS A 24 -13.22 -7.10 3.09
CA LYS A 24 -13.39 -8.05 1.98
C LYS A 24 -13.02 -7.42 0.63
N ILE A 25 -11.97 -6.61 0.65
CA ILE A 25 -11.44 -5.95 -0.55
C ILE A 25 -10.26 -6.75 -1.07
N ASP A 26 -10.34 -7.20 -2.31
CA ASP A 26 -9.23 -7.88 -2.97
C ASP A 26 -8.13 -6.86 -3.32
N PHE A 27 -6.89 -7.28 -3.16
CA PHE A 27 -5.75 -6.42 -3.47
C PHE A 27 -4.57 -7.23 -3.95
N ILE A 28 -3.67 -6.55 -4.64
CA ILE A 28 -2.39 -7.11 -5.03
C ILE A 28 -1.33 -6.51 -4.12
N GLU A 29 -0.48 -7.36 -3.55
CA GLU A 29 0.64 -6.88 -2.73
C GLU A 29 1.92 -6.91 -3.56
N VAL A 30 2.66 -5.80 -3.55
CA VAL A 30 3.96 -5.69 -4.22
C VAL A 30 5.01 -5.41 -3.15
N SER A 31 5.96 -6.35 -2.98
CA SER A 31 7.04 -6.18 -2.01
C SER A 31 8.15 -5.33 -2.62
N LEU A 32 8.45 -4.20 -1.98
CA LEU A 32 9.53 -3.34 -2.42
C LEU A 32 10.91 -3.96 -2.18
N ASP A 33 10.97 -4.98 -1.33
CA ASP A 33 12.22 -5.71 -1.11
C ASP A 33 12.58 -6.57 -2.32
N HIS A 34 11.60 -6.91 -3.15
CA HIS A 34 11.78 -7.80 -4.30
C HIS A 34 11.52 -7.13 -5.65
N ASP A 35 10.99 -5.91 -5.66
CA ASP A 35 10.63 -5.21 -6.89
C ASP A 35 11.30 -3.85 -6.95
N GLN A 36 12.45 -3.80 -7.60
CA GLN A 36 13.24 -2.57 -7.74
C GLN A 36 12.52 -1.54 -8.61
N GLY A 37 11.77 -1.99 -9.61
CA GLY A 37 11.00 -1.09 -10.46
C GLY A 37 9.92 -0.36 -9.69
N ALA A 38 9.21 -1.09 -8.83
CA ALA A 38 8.18 -0.48 -7.97
C ALA A 38 8.82 0.51 -7.01
N ARG A 39 9.97 0.16 -6.44
CA ARG A 39 10.70 1.06 -5.53
C ARG A 39 11.07 2.36 -6.23
N ARG A 40 11.59 2.28 -7.47
CA ARG A 40 11.94 3.48 -8.25
C ARG A 40 10.71 4.32 -8.58
N MET A 41 9.60 3.64 -8.93
CA MET A 41 8.35 4.33 -9.24
C MET A 41 7.87 5.16 -8.05
N LEU A 42 7.81 4.53 -6.87
CA LEU A 42 7.36 5.23 -5.67
C LEU A 42 8.29 6.38 -5.30
N LYS A 43 9.59 6.19 -5.48
CA LYS A 43 10.56 7.24 -5.23
C LYS A 43 10.33 8.44 -6.14
N SER A 44 10.03 8.19 -7.41
CA SER A 44 9.75 9.27 -8.36
C SER A 44 8.45 10.02 -8.03
N MET A 45 7.54 9.37 -7.33
CA MET A 45 6.31 9.98 -6.83
C MET A 45 6.49 10.61 -5.44
N GLU A 46 7.72 10.64 -4.93
CA GLU A 46 8.06 11.15 -3.61
C GLU A 46 7.39 10.39 -2.46
N CYS A 47 7.05 9.13 -2.70
CA CYS A 47 6.50 8.24 -1.68
C CYS A 47 7.66 7.63 -0.90
N ARG A 48 7.87 8.07 0.34
CA ARG A 48 9.04 7.69 1.14
C ARG A 48 8.72 6.73 2.28
N THR A 49 7.45 6.39 2.44
CA THR A 49 7.01 5.53 3.54
C THR A 49 6.21 4.35 3.00
N VAL A 50 6.08 3.32 3.82
CA VAL A 50 5.22 2.18 3.54
C VAL A 50 4.23 2.00 4.67
N PRO A 51 3.05 1.47 4.38
CA PRO A 51 2.56 1.03 3.07
C PRO A 51 2.20 2.20 2.17
N GLN A 52 2.16 1.95 0.86
CA GLN A 52 1.58 2.88 -0.11
C GLN A 52 0.46 2.13 -0.84
N ILE A 53 -0.72 2.70 -0.85
CA ILE A 53 -1.93 2.02 -1.30
C ILE A 53 -2.57 2.82 -2.42
N PHE A 54 -2.95 2.09 -3.47
CA PHE A 54 -3.63 2.66 -4.63
C PHE A 54 -4.93 1.91 -4.86
N ASN A 55 -5.95 2.61 -5.32
CA ASN A 55 -7.15 2.00 -5.87
C ASN A 55 -7.17 2.32 -7.36
N GLY A 56 -6.72 1.35 -8.18
CA GLY A 56 -6.46 1.64 -9.58
C GLY A 56 -5.38 2.71 -9.70
N GLU A 57 -5.69 3.81 -10.35
CA GLU A 57 -4.75 4.92 -10.51
C GLU A 57 -4.81 5.93 -9.35
N LEU A 58 -5.81 5.81 -8.49
CA LEU A 58 -5.96 6.73 -7.37
C LEU A 58 -4.96 6.39 -6.27
N HIS A 59 -4.09 7.33 -5.94
CA HIS A 59 -3.15 7.18 -4.84
C HIS A 59 -3.85 7.52 -3.53
N ILE A 60 -4.12 6.53 -2.70
CA ILE A 60 -4.79 6.74 -1.41
C ILE A 60 -3.79 7.25 -0.37
N GLY A 61 -2.63 6.62 -0.29
CA GLY A 61 -1.61 6.97 0.70
C GLY A 61 -1.25 5.79 1.57
N GLY A 62 -1.01 6.04 2.84
CA GLY A 62 -0.64 5.03 3.81
C GLY A 62 -1.83 4.46 4.57
N TYR A 63 -1.54 3.84 5.71
CA TYR A 63 -2.58 3.18 6.51
C TYR A 63 -3.66 4.17 6.99
N THR A 64 -3.24 5.31 7.52
CA THR A 64 -4.19 6.30 8.05
C THR A 64 -5.12 6.81 6.96
N GLU A 65 -4.56 7.12 5.79
CA GLU A 65 -5.33 7.59 4.65
C GLU A 65 -6.27 6.51 4.14
N LEU A 66 -5.83 5.24 4.14
CA LEU A 66 -6.69 4.12 3.75
C LEU A 66 -7.89 4.01 4.69
N LYS A 67 -7.65 4.10 5.98
CA LYS A 67 -8.70 4.00 6.99
C LYS A 67 -9.74 5.09 6.79
N GLN A 68 -9.30 6.32 6.54
CA GLN A 68 -10.20 7.44 6.28
C GLN A 68 -10.97 7.25 4.98
N TYR A 69 -10.30 6.73 3.96
CA TYR A 69 -10.90 6.49 2.65
C TYR A 69 -12.02 5.46 2.71
N LEU A 70 -11.87 4.44 3.55
CA LEU A 70 -12.84 3.35 3.68
C LEU A 70 -13.95 3.63 4.69
N ASP A 71 -13.86 4.69 5.46
CA ASP A 71 -14.90 5.07 6.42
C ASP A 71 -16.16 5.61 5.73
#